data_b7249907581693bd88a782e662c0c7d1
#
_entry.id   b7249907581693bd88a782e662c0c7d1
#
_cell.length_a   1.000
_cell.length_b   1.000
_cell.length_c   1.000
_cell.angle_alpha   90.00
_cell.angle_beta   90.00
_cell.angle_gamma   90.00
#
_symmetry.space_group_name_H-M   'P 1'
#
loop_
_entity.id
_entity.type
_entity.pdbx_description
1 polymer ?
#
loop_
_entity_poly.entity_id
_entity_poly.type
_entity_poly.pdbx_seq_one_letter_code
_entity_poly.pdbx_strand_id
1 'polypeptide(L)'
;MIVATWNVNNVLKRLDQVLDWLARRQPDVVALQELKTPTEDFPIEALREAGYDSLVVGQKTWNGVALLARGHAPLPVMKALPGYARDRQARYVEAAINGVLVAAIYLPNGNPAPGPKFDYKLAWFERMRQRADALWGSGHPTVLLGDWNVVPTDADIYKPDSWRDNALLQPEAREAFAAILEQGWTDALKRAHPKDTPFTFWDYRRKRWERDAGLRIDHILVSSAFKVVAAGVDREERGKGSPSDHAPVWADLQAARSNKRTSSKAAASSA
;
A
#
# COMPACT_ATOMS: atom_id res chain seq x y z
N MET A 1 12.69 -8.54 5.81
CA MET A 1 12.46 -7.79 4.55
C MET A 1 11.69 -6.54 4.89
N ILE A 2 12.25 -5.39 4.53
CA ILE A 2 11.56 -4.11 4.74
C ILE A 2 10.76 -3.76 3.49
N VAL A 3 9.45 -3.64 3.63
CA VAL A 3 8.55 -3.15 2.58
C VAL A 3 8.02 -1.78 2.96
N ALA A 4 7.77 -0.94 1.98
CA ALA A 4 7.24 0.39 2.24
C ALA A 4 6.27 0.87 1.15
N THR A 5 5.41 1.82 1.50
CA THR A 5 4.54 2.52 0.55
C THR A 5 4.58 4.03 0.80
N TRP A 6 4.51 4.80 -0.28
CA TRP A 6 4.47 6.25 -0.21
C TRP A 6 3.71 6.85 -1.40
N ASN A 7 2.60 7.50 -1.13
CA ASN A 7 1.98 8.40 -2.09
C ASN A 7 2.85 9.66 -2.19
N VAL A 8 3.56 9.83 -3.30
CA VAL A 8 4.55 10.92 -3.48
C VAL A 8 3.95 12.20 -4.04
N ASN A 9 2.68 12.19 -4.43
CA ASN A 9 1.99 13.36 -4.97
C ASN A 9 2.81 14.13 -6.02
N ASN A 10 3.22 13.44 -7.09
CA ASN A 10 4.12 13.82 -8.18
C ASN A 10 5.61 13.49 -7.91
N VAL A 11 6.05 12.38 -8.50
CA VAL A 11 7.39 11.82 -8.30
C VAL A 11 8.51 12.76 -8.74
N LEU A 12 8.32 13.47 -9.85
CA LEU A 12 9.35 14.39 -10.38
C LEU A 12 9.61 15.58 -9.45
N LYS A 13 8.56 16.07 -8.80
CA LYS A 13 8.67 17.16 -7.81
C LYS A 13 9.30 16.72 -6.48
N ARG A 14 9.30 15.45 -6.19
CA ARG A 14 9.77 14.86 -4.92
C ARG A 14 10.94 13.91 -5.10
N LEU A 15 11.55 13.90 -6.31
CA LEU A 15 12.58 12.93 -6.61
C LEU A 15 13.73 12.98 -5.61
N ASP A 16 14.27 14.16 -5.33
CA ASP A 16 15.38 14.32 -4.38
C ASP A 16 14.99 13.81 -2.99
N GLN A 17 13.77 14.12 -2.53
CA GLN A 17 13.27 13.64 -1.24
C GLN A 17 13.10 12.12 -1.22
N VAL A 18 12.63 11.52 -2.34
CA VAL A 18 12.50 10.07 -2.48
C VAL A 18 13.88 9.42 -2.42
N LEU A 19 14.86 9.94 -3.17
CA LEU A 19 16.22 9.40 -3.20
C LEU A 19 16.89 9.50 -1.83
N ASP A 20 16.78 10.62 -1.14
CA ASP A 20 17.29 10.82 0.22
C ASP A 20 16.66 9.84 1.21
N TRP A 21 15.35 9.61 1.11
CA TRP A 21 14.65 8.67 1.97
C TRP A 21 15.06 7.23 1.67
N LEU A 22 15.17 6.83 0.39
CA LEU A 22 15.66 5.51 -0.01
C LEU A 22 17.07 5.23 0.53
N ALA A 23 17.96 6.22 0.45
CA ALA A 23 19.34 6.09 0.97
C ALA A 23 19.38 5.87 2.50
N ARG A 24 18.46 6.49 3.25
CA ARG A 24 18.41 6.37 4.73
C ARG A 24 17.67 5.14 5.19
N ARG A 25 16.49 4.85 4.64
CA ARG A 25 15.63 3.73 5.08
C ARG A 25 16.06 2.40 4.49
N GLN A 26 16.56 2.40 3.26
CA GLN A 26 17.00 1.23 2.49
C GLN A 26 15.96 0.09 2.45
N PRO A 27 14.69 0.35 2.14
CA PRO A 27 13.68 -0.70 2.04
C PRO A 27 14.02 -1.67 0.91
N ASP A 28 13.64 -2.95 1.06
CA ASP A 28 13.84 -3.95 0.01
C ASP A 28 12.84 -3.76 -1.13
N VAL A 29 11.61 -3.30 -0.80
CA VAL A 29 10.54 -3.03 -1.77
C VAL A 29 9.79 -1.76 -1.38
N VAL A 30 9.48 -0.92 -2.39
CA VAL A 30 8.66 0.28 -2.21
C VAL A 30 7.55 0.34 -3.25
N ALA A 31 6.33 0.62 -2.81
CA ALA A 31 5.22 1.01 -3.68
C ALA A 31 5.05 2.53 -3.66
N LEU A 32 5.08 3.15 -4.83
CA LEU A 32 4.81 4.58 -4.98
C LEU A 32 3.43 4.79 -5.63
N GLN A 33 2.71 5.82 -5.18
CA GLN A 33 1.42 6.23 -5.72
C GLN A 33 1.46 7.72 -6.11
N GLU A 34 0.49 8.13 -6.93
CA GLU A 34 0.38 9.48 -7.49
C GLU A 34 1.64 9.95 -8.19
N LEU A 35 2.19 9.11 -9.06
CA LEU A 35 3.39 9.47 -9.84
C LEU A 35 3.16 10.74 -10.67
N LYS A 36 1.94 10.94 -11.19
CA LYS A 36 1.51 12.10 -12.01
C LYS A 36 2.44 12.36 -13.20
N THR A 37 3.05 11.29 -13.72
CA THR A 37 3.94 11.30 -14.87
C THR A 37 3.63 10.09 -15.75
N PRO A 38 3.73 10.17 -17.07
CA PRO A 38 3.65 8.99 -17.94
C PRO A 38 4.83 8.04 -17.68
N THR A 39 4.72 6.80 -18.13
CA THR A 39 5.74 5.77 -17.85
C THR A 39 7.11 6.14 -18.44
N GLU A 40 7.12 6.72 -19.63
CA GLU A 40 8.33 7.14 -20.36
C GLU A 40 9.11 8.26 -19.68
N ASP A 41 8.44 9.11 -18.89
CA ASP A 41 9.04 10.24 -18.16
C ASP A 41 9.37 9.90 -16.70
N PHE A 42 9.13 8.66 -16.26
CA PHE A 42 9.46 8.24 -14.91
C PHE A 42 10.98 8.19 -14.70
N PRO A 43 11.52 8.66 -13.56
CA PRO A 43 12.97 8.84 -13.36
C PRO A 43 13.70 7.51 -13.07
N ILE A 44 13.63 6.55 -14.01
CA ILE A 44 14.17 5.19 -13.87
C ILE A 44 15.67 5.22 -13.58
N GLU A 45 16.44 6.04 -14.31
CA GLU A 45 17.90 6.05 -14.19
C GLU A 45 18.35 6.54 -12.81
N ALA A 46 17.76 7.62 -12.28
CA ALA A 46 18.10 8.13 -10.95
C ALA A 46 17.78 7.11 -9.86
N LEU A 47 16.68 6.36 -9.99
CA LEU A 47 16.33 5.30 -9.04
C LEU A 47 17.27 4.09 -9.18
N ARG A 48 17.69 3.74 -10.40
CA ARG A 48 18.67 2.67 -10.64
C ARG A 48 20.04 3.01 -10.06
N GLU A 49 20.50 4.26 -10.21
CA GLU A 49 21.72 4.74 -9.57
C GLU A 49 21.65 4.68 -8.04
N ALA A 50 20.44 4.88 -7.48
CA ALA A 50 20.19 4.67 -6.05
C ALA A 50 20.04 3.19 -5.65
N GLY A 51 20.23 2.24 -6.58
CA GLY A 51 20.18 0.79 -6.33
C GLY A 51 18.80 0.15 -6.44
N TYR A 52 17.82 0.83 -7.07
CA TYR A 52 16.45 0.33 -7.22
C TYR A 52 16.05 0.16 -8.68
N ASP A 53 15.72 -1.06 -9.07
CA ASP A 53 14.98 -1.30 -10.31
C ASP A 53 13.48 -1.05 -10.11
N SER A 54 12.77 -0.70 -11.19
CA SER A 54 11.37 -0.27 -11.10
C SER A 54 10.46 -0.94 -12.13
N LEU A 55 9.23 -1.23 -11.71
CA LEU A 55 8.10 -1.57 -12.57
C LEU A 55 7.05 -0.47 -12.46
N VAL A 56 6.76 0.21 -13.55
CA VAL A 56 5.97 1.44 -13.58
C VAL A 56 4.72 1.27 -14.43
N VAL A 57 3.60 1.81 -13.93
CA VAL A 57 2.37 2.08 -14.67
C VAL A 57 2.05 3.56 -14.48
N GLY A 58 2.57 4.39 -15.38
CA GLY A 58 2.44 5.84 -15.33
C GLY A 58 1.14 6.33 -15.95
N GLN A 59 0.74 7.55 -15.57
CA GLN A 59 -0.36 8.29 -16.18
C GLN A 59 -0.11 9.79 -16.04
N LYS A 60 -0.26 10.52 -17.15
CA LYS A 60 -0.09 11.97 -17.15
C LYS A 60 -1.09 12.66 -16.24
N THR A 61 -0.66 13.64 -15.47
CA THR A 61 -1.45 14.53 -14.61
C THR A 61 -2.00 13.89 -13.35
N TRP A 62 -2.58 12.70 -13.42
CA TRP A 62 -3.25 11.99 -12.32
C TRP A 62 -2.77 10.56 -12.23
N ASN A 63 -2.95 9.95 -11.03
CA ASN A 63 -2.66 8.54 -10.80
C ASN A 63 -1.18 8.18 -11.02
N GLY A 64 -0.93 6.96 -11.45
CA GLY A 64 0.40 6.38 -11.61
C GLY A 64 0.86 5.63 -10.36
N VAL A 65 1.31 4.39 -10.56
CA VAL A 65 1.84 3.52 -9.50
C VAL A 65 3.15 2.89 -9.97
N ALA A 66 4.06 2.67 -9.03
CA ALA A 66 5.31 1.95 -9.29
C ALA A 66 5.66 1.01 -8.15
N LEU A 67 6.34 -0.07 -8.48
CA LEU A 67 7.07 -0.92 -7.54
C LEU A 67 8.56 -0.72 -7.77
N LEU A 68 9.28 -0.38 -6.71
CA LEU A 68 10.74 -0.33 -6.68
C LEU A 68 11.26 -1.53 -5.90
N ALA A 69 12.32 -2.17 -6.37
CA ALA A 69 12.96 -3.26 -5.67
C ALA A 69 14.48 -3.07 -5.64
N ARG A 70 15.06 -3.21 -4.45
CA ARG A 70 16.49 -2.99 -4.23
C ARG A 70 17.29 -4.21 -4.70
N GLY A 71 18.23 -3.97 -5.66
CA GLY A 71 19.16 -4.98 -6.15
C GLY A 71 18.55 -6.06 -7.04
N HIS A 72 17.26 -6.01 -7.35
CA HIS A 72 16.58 -6.99 -8.19
C HIS A 72 15.44 -6.35 -8.99
N ALA A 73 15.34 -6.70 -10.28
CA ALA A 73 14.23 -6.22 -11.10
C ALA A 73 12.89 -6.86 -10.67
N PRO A 74 11.82 -6.06 -10.44
CA PRO A 74 10.49 -6.61 -10.24
C PRO A 74 10.02 -7.39 -11.48
N LEU A 75 9.62 -8.65 -11.31
CA LEU A 75 9.08 -9.47 -12.40
C LEU A 75 7.57 -9.17 -12.55
N PRO A 76 7.13 -8.58 -13.68
CA PRO A 76 5.74 -8.18 -13.85
C PRO A 76 4.78 -9.36 -13.77
N VAL A 77 3.71 -9.23 -12.98
CA VAL A 77 2.58 -10.17 -12.91
C VAL A 77 1.34 -9.54 -13.52
N MET A 78 0.96 -8.34 -13.07
CA MET A 78 -0.17 -7.58 -13.61
C MET A 78 0.12 -6.08 -13.63
N LYS A 79 -0.38 -5.38 -14.66
CA LYS A 79 -0.28 -3.90 -14.80
C LYS A 79 -1.60 -3.18 -14.63
N ALA A 80 -2.66 -3.88 -14.27
CA ALA A 80 -4.00 -3.34 -13.97
C ALA A 80 -4.75 -4.29 -13.05
N LEU A 81 -5.67 -3.74 -12.24
CA LEU A 81 -6.56 -4.56 -11.42
C LEU A 81 -7.53 -5.32 -12.34
N PRO A 82 -7.65 -6.67 -12.22
CA PRO A 82 -8.55 -7.45 -13.04
C PRO A 82 -10.04 -7.14 -12.77
N GLY A 83 -10.91 -7.67 -13.62
CA GLY A 83 -12.38 -7.58 -13.47
C GLY A 83 -13.04 -6.43 -14.22
N TYR A 84 -12.30 -5.47 -14.80
CA TYR A 84 -12.86 -4.42 -15.66
C TYR A 84 -11.87 -3.94 -16.72
N ALA A 85 -11.85 -4.56 -17.88
CA ALA A 85 -10.88 -4.29 -18.95
C ALA A 85 -10.95 -2.86 -19.55
N ARG A 86 -12.05 -2.14 -19.32
CA ARG A 86 -12.20 -0.73 -19.77
C ARG A 86 -11.62 0.28 -18.80
N ASP A 87 -11.24 -0.13 -17.58
CA ASP A 87 -10.57 0.74 -16.63
C ASP A 87 -9.15 1.04 -17.12
N ARG A 88 -8.89 2.30 -17.45
CA ARG A 88 -7.60 2.78 -17.97
C ARG A 88 -6.80 3.56 -16.91
N GLN A 89 -7.29 3.63 -15.69
CA GLN A 89 -6.60 4.38 -14.65
C GLN A 89 -5.42 3.59 -14.08
N ALA A 90 -4.25 4.23 -14.05
CA ALA A 90 -3.01 3.66 -13.54
C ALA A 90 -3.01 3.63 -12.00
N ARG A 91 -3.70 2.63 -11.41
CA ARG A 91 -3.93 2.51 -9.96
C ARG A 91 -3.45 1.20 -9.34
N TYR A 92 -2.95 0.28 -10.17
CA TYR A 92 -2.56 -1.05 -9.73
C TYR A 92 -1.38 -1.57 -10.55
N VAL A 93 -0.39 -2.13 -9.86
CA VAL A 93 0.68 -2.94 -10.46
C VAL A 93 1.08 -4.04 -9.49
N GLU A 94 1.34 -5.24 -10.02
CA GLU A 94 1.72 -6.42 -9.26
C GLU A 94 2.97 -7.04 -9.86
N ALA A 95 3.90 -7.42 -9.01
CA ALA A 95 5.15 -8.07 -9.39
C ALA A 95 5.52 -9.20 -8.42
N ALA A 96 6.31 -10.15 -8.91
CA ALA A 96 7.05 -11.07 -8.07
C ALA A 96 8.44 -10.47 -7.79
N ILE A 97 8.79 -10.34 -6.51
CA ILE A 97 10.05 -9.77 -6.04
C ILE A 97 10.61 -10.71 -4.96
N ASN A 98 11.76 -11.34 -5.22
CA ASN A 98 12.42 -12.26 -4.27
C ASN A 98 11.48 -13.35 -3.69
N GLY A 99 10.61 -13.93 -4.53
CA GLY A 99 9.68 -14.99 -4.12
C GLY A 99 8.42 -14.49 -3.40
N VAL A 100 8.22 -13.17 -3.32
CA VAL A 100 7.05 -12.54 -2.74
C VAL A 100 6.22 -11.89 -3.83
N LEU A 101 4.91 -12.09 -3.83
CA LEU A 101 3.98 -11.32 -4.64
C LEU A 101 3.72 -9.98 -3.97
N VAL A 102 3.94 -8.89 -4.68
CA VAL A 102 3.77 -7.53 -4.15
C VAL A 102 2.84 -6.75 -5.07
N ALA A 103 1.78 -6.17 -4.52
CA ALA A 103 0.85 -5.32 -5.26
C ALA A 103 0.87 -3.89 -4.73
N ALA A 104 1.22 -2.93 -5.61
CA ALA A 104 1.06 -1.50 -5.35
C ALA A 104 -0.36 -1.06 -5.68
N ILE A 105 -1.00 -0.41 -4.72
CA ILE A 105 -2.41 -0.03 -4.75
C ILE A 105 -2.54 1.48 -4.62
N TYR A 106 -3.32 2.09 -5.52
CA TYR A 106 -3.82 3.46 -5.40
C TYR A 106 -5.34 3.45 -5.57
N LEU A 107 -6.05 3.19 -4.47
CA LEU A 107 -7.50 3.06 -4.45
C LEU A 107 -8.16 4.42 -4.77
N PRO A 108 -9.24 4.48 -5.57
CA PRO A 108 -9.92 5.74 -5.86
C PRO A 108 -10.33 6.51 -4.61
N ASN A 109 -10.12 7.82 -4.60
CA ASN A 109 -10.52 8.69 -3.48
C ASN A 109 -12.03 8.65 -3.24
N GLY A 110 -12.84 8.76 -4.30
CA GLY A 110 -14.29 8.59 -4.25
C GLY A 110 -15.09 9.85 -3.96
N ASN A 111 -14.45 10.97 -3.62
CA ASN A 111 -15.19 12.22 -3.37
C ASN A 111 -15.69 12.92 -4.65
N PRO A 112 -16.88 13.59 -4.60
CA PRO A 112 -17.81 13.60 -3.47
C PRO A 112 -18.58 12.29 -3.31
N ALA A 113 -19.01 12.00 -2.06
CA ALA A 113 -19.91 10.90 -1.73
C ALA A 113 -21.24 11.47 -1.20
N PRO A 114 -22.40 10.92 -1.64
CA PRO A 114 -22.58 9.95 -2.71
C PRO A 114 -22.29 10.50 -4.11
N GLY A 115 -22.12 9.64 -5.10
CA GLY A 115 -21.98 10.02 -6.50
C GLY A 115 -21.12 9.08 -7.34
N PRO A 116 -21.01 9.30 -8.66
CA PRO A 116 -20.35 8.38 -9.58
C PRO A 116 -18.89 8.03 -9.23
N LYS A 117 -18.17 8.94 -8.58
CA LYS A 117 -16.79 8.68 -8.12
C LYS A 117 -16.77 7.73 -6.93
N PHE A 118 -17.78 7.83 -6.07
CA PHE A 118 -17.93 6.91 -4.94
C PHE A 118 -18.38 5.53 -5.41
N ASP A 119 -19.30 5.46 -6.36
CA ASP A 119 -19.71 4.19 -6.97
C ASP A 119 -18.52 3.48 -7.65
N TYR A 120 -17.68 4.24 -8.37
CA TYR A 120 -16.45 3.72 -8.95
C TYR A 120 -15.48 3.20 -7.87
N LYS A 121 -15.34 3.89 -6.75
CA LYS A 121 -14.53 3.46 -5.60
C LYS A 121 -15.03 2.13 -5.04
N LEU A 122 -16.34 1.98 -4.83
CA LEU A 122 -16.91 0.74 -4.29
C LEU A 122 -16.77 -0.43 -5.27
N ALA A 123 -17.00 -0.19 -6.56
CA ALA A 123 -16.76 -1.20 -7.59
C ALA A 123 -15.26 -1.60 -7.67
N TRP A 124 -14.35 -0.65 -7.45
CA TRP A 124 -12.91 -0.91 -7.40
C TRP A 124 -12.53 -1.73 -6.17
N PHE A 125 -13.12 -1.45 -4.99
CA PHE A 125 -12.97 -2.24 -3.78
C PHE A 125 -13.42 -3.70 -3.98
N GLU A 126 -14.55 -3.93 -4.61
CA GLU A 126 -15.05 -5.29 -4.88
C GLU A 126 -14.08 -6.08 -5.77
N ARG A 127 -13.54 -5.47 -6.81
CA ARG A 127 -12.52 -6.09 -7.66
C ARG A 127 -11.23 -6.38 -6.86
N MET A 128 -10.84 -5.46 -5.99
CA MET A 128 -9.66 -5.63 -5.12
C MET A 128 -9.88 -6.77 -4.11
N ARG A 129 -11.07 -6.88 -3.54
CA ARG A 129 -11.45 -7.99 -2.65
C ARG A 129 -11.34 -9.34 -3.35
N GLN A 130 -11.84 -9.43 -4.58
CA GLN A 130 -11.72 -10.66 -5.41
C GLN A 130 -10.25 -10.97 -5.74
N ARG A 131 -9.45 -9.95 -6.04
CA ARG A 131 -8.01 -10.16 -6.28
C ARG A 131 -7.27 -10.58 -5.02
N ALA A 132 -7.57 -9.96 -3.90
CA ALA A 132 -6.99 -10.31 -2.60
C ALA A 132 -7.32 -11.76 -2.21
N ASP A 133 -8.56 -12.21 -2.44
CA ASP A 133 -8.98 -13.59 -2.22
C ASP A 133 -8.19 -14.58 -3.09
N ALA A 134 -8.05 -14.29 -4.39
CA ALA A 134 -7.25 -15.11 -5.30
C ALA A 134 -5.76 -15.17 -4.91
N LEU A 135 -5.19 -14.06 -4.46
CA LEU A 135 -3.81 -13.99 -3.98
C LEU A 135 -3.64 -14.77 -2.67
N TRP A 136 -4.58 -14.65 -1.74
CA TRP A 136 -4.60 -15.43 -0.50
C TRP A 136 -4.70 -16.94 -0.80
N GLY A 137 -5.63 -17.34 -1.65
CA GLY A 137 -5.84 -18.72 -2.05
C GLY A 137 -4.67 -19.34 -2.84
N SER A 138 -3.81 -18.52 -3.43
CA SER A 138 -2.60 -18.99 -4.11
C SER A 138 -1.55 -19.61 -3.18
N GLY A 139 -1.61 -19.27 -1.88
CA GLY A 139 -0.65 -19.70 -0.87
C GLY A 139 0.75 -19.07 -0.99
N HIS A 140 0.98 -18.19 -1.97
CA HIS A 140 2.25 -17.48 -2.09
C HIS A 140 2.40 -16.40 -1.01
N PRO A 141 3.62 -16.17 -0.48
CA PRO A 141 3.91 -15.01 0.34
C PRO A 141 3.50 -13.74 -0.42
N THR A 142 2.60 -12.94 0.17
CA THR A 142 2.01 -11.79 -0.55
C THR A 142 1.92 -10.56 0.34
N VAL A 143 2.19 -9.39 -0.25
CA VAL A 143 2.04 -8.07 0.37
C VAL A 143 1.20 -7.17 -0.53
N LEU A 144 0.14 -6.59 0.01
CA LEU A 144 -0.71 -5.58 -0.62
C LEU A 144 -0.43 -4.25 0.07
N LEU A 145 0.07 -3.24 -0.63
CA LEU A 145 0.46 -2.00 0.01
C LEU A 145 0.17 -0.79 -0.87
N GLY A 146 -0.18 0.33 -0.24
CA GLY A 146 -0.49 1.55 -0.98
C GLY A 146 -1.37 2.53 -0.23
N ASP A 147 -1.82 3.53 -0.97
CA ASP A 147 -2.87 4.45 -0.56
C ASP A 147 -4.24 3.81 -0.86
N TRP A 148 -4.91 3.39 0.19
CA TRP A 148 -6.22 2.74 0.11
C TRP A 148 -7.37 3.74 0.19
N ASN A 149 -7.07 5.01 0.39
CA ASN A 149 -8.08 6.06 0.48
C ASN A 149 -9.26 5.70 1.40
N VAL A 150 -9.01 5.01 2.50
CA VAL A 150 -10.01 4.64 3.50
C VAL A 150 -9.46 4.85 4.91
N VAL A 151 -10.28 5.41 5.77
CA VAL A 151 -10.06 5.52 7.22
C VAL A 151 -10.82 4.37 7.88
N PRO A 152 -10.17 3.30 8.35
CA PRO A 152 -10.85 2.09 8.78
C PRO A 152 -11.77 2.29 10.00
N THR A 153 -11.32 3.10 10.97
CA THR A 153 -12.06 3.36 12.22
C THR A 153 -11.95 4.83 12.64
N ASP A 154 -12.76 5.24 13.59
CA ASP A 154 -12.70 6.61 14.12
C ASP A 154 -11.39 6.93 14.87
N ALA A 155 -10.67 5.91 15.31
CA ALA A 155 -9.33 6.07 15.89
C ALA A 155 -8.25 6.39 14.84
N ASP A 156 -8.54 6.20 13.55
CA ASP A 156 -7.62 6.40 12.43
C ASP A 156 -7.71 7.82 11.82
N ILE A 157 -8.40 8.73 12.51
CA ILE A 157 -8.56 10.13 12.09
C ILE A 157 -8.63 11.05 13.31
N TYR A 158 -8.02 12.23 13.20
CA TYR A 158 -7.97 13.23 14.29
C TYR A 158 -9.33 13.77 14.76
N LYS A 159 -10.36 13.80 13.88
CA LYS A 159 -11.70 14.33 14.18
C LYS A 159 -12.75 13.75 13.21
N PRO A 160 -13.33 12.58 13.49
CA PRO A 160 -14.27 11.88 12.61
C PRO A 160 -15.46 12.74 12.16
N ASP A 161 -16.10 13.45 13.10
CA ASP A 161 -17.29 14.26 12.83
C ASP A 161 -17.09 15.33 11.76
N SER A 162 -15.88 15.88 11.64
CA SER A 162 -15.60 16.92 10.64
C SER A 162 -15.40 16.35 9.21
N TRP A 163 -15.43 15.01 9.07
CA TRP A 163 -15.23 14.30 7.81
C TRP A 163 -16.37 13.35 7.49
N ARG A 164 -17.48 13.42 8.22
CA ARG A 164 -18.60 12.46 8.13
C ARG A 164 -19.11 12.25 6.70
N ASP A 165 -19.13 13.32 5.88
CA ASP A 165 -19.61 13.25 4.49
C ASP A 165 -18.49 12.91 3.48
N ASN A 166 -17.27 12.60 3.97
CA ASN A 166 -16.15 12.30 3.11
C ASN A 166 -16.13 10.82 2.70
N ALA A 167 -15.86 10.53 1.42
CA ALA A 167 -15.79 9.18 0.87
C ALA A 167 -14.80 8.23 1.57
N LEU A 168 -13.81 8.78 2.30
CA LEU A 168 -12.83 8.01 3.04
C LEU A 168 -13.41 7.38 4.32
N LEU A 169 -14.51 7.94 4.84
CA LEU A 169 -15.14 7.53 6.09
C LEU A 169 -16.50 6.86 5.89
N GLN A 170 -17.03 6.84 4.66
CA GLN A 170 -18.33 6.24 4.42
C GLN A 170 -18.37 4.76 4.89
N PRO A 171 -19.47 4.33 5.54
CA PRO A 171 -19.61 2.96 6.04
C PRO A 171 -19.28 1.91 4.99
N GLU A 172 -19.78 2.06 3.76
CA GLU A 172 -19.58 1.13 2.67
C GLU A 172 -18.09 0.97 2.29
N ALA A 173 -17.31 2.05 2.35
CA ALA A 173 -15.87 1.99 2.09
C ALA A 173 -15.12 1.28 3.24
N ARG A 174 -15.53 1.54 4.48
CA ARG A 174 -14.97 0.87 5.67
C ARG A 174 -15.31 -0.63 5.69
N GLU A 175 -16.55 -0.99 5.39
CA GLU A 175 -17.00 -2.38 5.28
C GLU A 175 -16.26 -3.13 4.18
N ALA A 176 -16.07 -2.50 3.01
CA ALA A 176 -15.32 -3.10 1.91
C ALA A 176 -13.85 -3.37 2.28
N PHE A 177 -13.22 -2.47 3.04
CA PHE A 177 -11.85 -2.69 3.54
C PHE A 177 -11.82 -3.78 4.63
N ALA A 178 -12.77 -3.78 5.56
CA ALA A 178 -12.91 -4.80 6.60
C ALA A 178 -13.09 -6.19 5.99
N ALA A 179 -13.92 -6.33 4.93
CA ALA A 179 -14.12 -7.59 4.22
C ALA A 179 -12.84 -8.15 3.58
N ILE A 180 -11.88 -7.28 3.19
CA ILE A 180 -10.55 -7.75 2.76
C ILE A 180 -9.76 -8.28 3.96
N LEU A 181 -9.76 -7.59 5.10
CA LEU A 181 -9.05 -8.05 6.29
C LEU A 181 -9.61 -9.39 6.82
N GLU A 182 -10.92 -9.60 6.72
CA GLU A 182 -11.60 -10.84 7.12
C GLU A 182 -11.17 -12.07 6.31
N GLN A 183 -10.57 -11.88 5.14
CA GLN A 183 -9.93 -12.98 4.37
C GLN A 183 -8.68 -13.54 5.06
N GLY A 184 -8.19 -12.87 6.12
CA GLY A 184 -7.02 -13.28 6.89
C GLY A 184 -5.81 -12.33 6.80
N TRP A 185 -5.90 -11.27 5.98
CA TRP A 185 -4.82 -10.27 5.84
C TRP A 185 -4.56 -9.54 7.16
N THR A 186 -3.29 -9.33 7.46
CA THR A 186 -2.86 -8.56 8.63
C THR A 186 -2.42 -7.16 8.21
N ASP A 187 -3.07 -6.12 8.74
CA ASP A 187 -2.60 -4.73 8.63
C ASP A 187 -1.35 -4.56 9.51
N ALA A 188 -0.19 -4.39 8.87
CA ALA A 188 1.10 -4.38 9.53
C ALA A 188 1.25 -3.22 10.52
N LEU A 189 0.79 -2.02 10.14
CA LEU A 189 0.89 -0.84 11.00
C LEU A 189 -0.01 -0.98 12.23
N LYS A 190 -1.26 -1.43 12.04
CA LYS A 190 -2.19 -1.70 13.15
C LYS A 190 -1.70 -2.82 14.06
N ARG A 191 -1.05 -3.84 13.49
CA ARG A 191 -0.45 -4.94 14.26
C ARG A 191 0.69 -4.48 15.14
N ALA A 192 1.55 -3.58 14.66
CA ALA A 192 2.67 -3.03 15.41
C ALA A 192 2.23 -1.99 16.45
N HIS A 193 1.16 -1.23 16.17
CA HIS A 193 0.64 -0.15 17.00
C HIS A 193 -0.85 -0.35 17.32
N PRO A 194 -1.24 -1.33 18.13
CA PRO A 194 -2.65 -1.68 18.32
C PRO A 194 -3.47 -0.62 19.07
N LYS A 195 -2.83 0.23 19.87
CA LYS A 195 -3.49 1.30 20.65
C LYS A 195 -3.44 2.65 19.94
N ASP A 196 -2.24 3.07 19.56
CA ASP A 196 -1.95 4.41 19.01
C ASP A 196 -1.35 4.28 17.61
N THR A 197 -2.19 3.88 16.64
CA THR A 197 -1.74 3.71 15.26
C THR A 197 -1.46 5.08 14.63
N PRO A 198 -0.24 5.34 14.12
CA PRO A 198 0.11 6.65 13.61
C PRO A 198 -0.64 7.00 12.33
N PHE A 199 -0.90 8.30 12.15
CA PHE A 199 -1.43 8.83 10.89
C PHE A 199 -0.39 8.75 9.78
N THR A 200 -0.87 8.72 8.52
CA THR A 200 -0.04 8.61 7.32
C THR A 200 -0.20 9.79 6.36
N PHE A 201 -1.26 10.58 6.52
CA PHE A 201 -1.66 11.67 5.64
C PHE A 201 -2.06 12.92 6.44
N TRP A 202 -1.65 14.11 5.95
CA TRP A 202 -2.04 15.43 6.47
C TRP A 202 -2.25 16.40 5.30
N ASP A 203 -3.53 16.75 5.02
CA ASP A 203 -3.90 17.72 3.98
C ASP A 203 -3.10 19.04 4.16
N TYR A 204 -2.71 19.67 3.06
CA TYR A 204 -1.95 20.93 3.07
C TYR A 204 -2.71 22.10 3.68
N ARG A 205 -4.03 22.03 3.73
CA ARG A 205 -4.90 23.12 4.16
C ARG A 205 -5.01 23.20 5.67
N ARG A 206 -5.31 24.42 6.18
CA ARG A 206 -5.67 24.68 7.59
C ARG A 206 -4.58 24.25 8.58
N LYS A 207 -3.31 24.31 8.20
CA LYS A 207 -2.18 23.90 9.05
C LYS A 207 -2.39 22.52 9.70
N ARG A 208 -2.83 21.54 8.90
CA ARG A 208 -3.16 20.21 9.45
C ARG A 208 -1.92 19.47 9.93
N TRP A 209 -0.80 19.64 9.24
CA TRP A 209 0.47 19.06 9.67
C TRP A 209 0.90 19.60 11.05
N GLU A 210 0.94 20.90 11.23
CA GLU A 210 1.38 21.57 12.46
C GLU A 210 0.46 21.27 13.65
N ARG A 211 -0.79 20.90 13.39
CA ARG A 211 -1.80 20.54 14.40
C ARG A 211 -1.93 19.05 14.61
N ASP A 212 -1.10 18.25 13.94
CA ASP A 212 -1.23 16.80 13.87
C ASP A 212 -2.65 16.29 13.51
N ALA A 213 -3.34 17.04 12.64
CA ALA A 213 -4.70 16.73 12.21
C ALA A 213 -4.67 15.74 11.02
N GLY A 214 -4.22 14.53 11.28
CA GLY A 214 -3.94 13.50 10.29
C GLY A 214 -5.00 12.42 10.14
N LEU A 215 -4.83 11.61 9.11
CA LEU A 215 -5.60 10.41 8.80
C LEU A 215 -4.65 9.24 8.53
N ARG A 216 -5.08 8.04 8.81
CA ARG A 216 -4.40 6.81 8.37
C ARG A 216 -5.16 6.23 7.18
N ILE A 217 -4.59 6.40 5.98
CA ILE A 217 -5.18 5.94 4.72
C ILE A 217 -4.24 5.12 3.85
N ASP A 218 -2.95 5.05 4.24
CA ASP A 218 -1.96 4.18 3.63
C ASP A 218 -1.82 2.91 4.48
N HIS A 219 -1.96 1.74 3.85
CA HIS A 219 -1.96 0.45 4.55
C HIS A 219 -1.02 -0.54 3.90
N ILE A 220 -0.41 -1.40 4.72
CA ILE A 220 0.40 -2.55 4.30
C ILE A 220 -0.28 -3.80 4.84
N LEU A 221 -0.92 -4.57 3.95
CA LEU A 221 -1.57 -5.82 4.29
C LEU A 221 -0.66 -6.99 3.92
N VAL A 222 -0.44 -7.89 4.85
CA VAL A 222 0.46 -9.03 4.65
C VAL A 222 -0.29 -10.36 4.83
N SER A 223 0.08 -11.35 4.02
CA SER A 223 -0.44 -12.71 4.14
C SER A 223 0.11 -13.41 5.40
N SER A 224 -0.48 -14.55 5.77
CA SER A 224 -0.05 -15.38 6.90
C SER A 224 1.38 -15.94 6.77
N ALA A 225 2.00 -15.82 5.59
CA ALA A 225 3.39 -16.18 5.36
C ALA A 225 4.38 -15.28 6.09
N PHE A 226 3.92 -14.15 6.64
CA PHE A 226 4.77 -13.17 7.32
C PHE A 226 4.37 -12.95 8.78
N LYS A 227 5.41 -12.73 9.59
CA LYS A 227 5.31 -12.11 10.91
C LYS A 227 5.75 -10.66 10.79
N VAL A 228 4.94 -9.73 11.25
CA VAL A 228 5.31 -8.32 11.38
C VAL A 228 6.26 -8.20 12.58
N VAL A 229 7.50 -7.78 12.33
CA VAL A 229 8.51 -7.56 13.37
C VAL A 229 8.39 -6.14 13.90
N ALA A 230 8.27 -5.18 12.99
CA ALA A 230 8.07 -3.77 13.28
C ALA A 230 7.33 -3.11 12.11
N ALA A 231 6.66 -2.00 12.37
CA ALA A 231 6.12 -1.12 11.33
C ALA A 231 6.09 0.32 11.85
N GLY A 232 6.08 1.29 10.96
CA GLY A 232 6.06 2.69 11.34
C GLY A 232 5.79 3.63 10.18
N VAL A 233 5.78 4.92 10.50
CA VAL A 233 5.60 6.03 9.57
C VAL A 233 6.78 6.99 9.73
N ASP A 234 7.48 7.28 8.63
CA ASP A 234 8.58 8.25 8.62
C ASP A 234 7.99 9.67 8.47
N ARG A 235 7.37 10.14 9.55
CA ARG A 235 6.60 11.39 9.61
C ARG A 235 7.42 12.61 9.25
N GLU A 236 8.72 12.60 9.52
CA GLU A 236 9.63 13.70 9.22
C GLU A 236 9.66 14.06 7.73
N GLU A 237 9.35 13.11 6.84
CA GLU A 237 9.26 13.38 5.41
C GLU A 237 8.13 14.36 5.07
N ARG A 238 7.03 14.34 5.83
CA ARG A 238 5.92 15.30 5.69
C ARG A 238 6.29 16.72 6.13
N GLY A 239 7.30 16.87 6.96
CA GLY A 239 7.79 18.15 7.47
C GLY A 239 8.87 18.84 6.62
N LYS A 240 9.38 18.19 5.56
CA LYS A 240 10.48 18.71 4.73
C LYS A 240 9.97 19.60 3.59
N GLY A 241 10.70 20.64 3.24
CA GLY A 241 10.62 21.47 2.02
C GLY A 241 9.25 21.52 1.32
N SER A 242 9.13 20.95 0.13
CA SER A 242 7.89 20.80 -0.64
C SER A 242 7.36 19.35 -0.57
N PRO A 243 6.89 18.89 0.59
CA PRO A 243 6.64 17.47 0.83
C PRO A 243 5.39 16.97 0.13
N SER A 244 5.22 15.64 0.05
CA SER A 244 3.91 15.05 -0.15
C SER A 244 3.00 15.32 1.05
N ASP A 245 1.69 15.29 0.87
CA ASP A 245 0.71 15.28 1.96
C ASP A 245 0.65 13.93 2.71
N HIS A 246 1.29 12.91 2.17
CA HIS A 246 1.54 11.63 2.83
C HIS A 246 2.97 11.51 3.33
N ALA A 247 3.18 10.68 4.34
CA ALA A 247 4.49 10.21 4.80
C ALA A 247 4.71 8.74 4.43
N PRO A 248 5.96 8.30 4.22
CA PRO A 248 6.26 6.89 3.96
C PRO A 248 5.82 5.99 5.11
N VAL A 249 5.12 4.90 4.79
CA VAL A 249 4.76 3.82 5.73
C VAL A 249 5.65 2.62 5.43
N TRP A 250 6.19 1.99 6.44
CA TRP A 250 7.06 0.84 6.28
C TRP A 250 6.71 -0.29 7.25
N ALA A 251 7.07 -1.52 6.89
CA ALA A 251 6.99 -2.69 7.74
C ALA A 251 8.22 -3.58 7.55
N ASP A 252 8.79 -4.06 8.66
CA ASP A 252 9.79 -5.12 8.66
C ASP A 252 9.09 -6.47 8.86
N LEU A 253 9.24 -7.33 7.85
CA LEU A 253 8.58 -8.61 7.73
C LEU A 253 9.59 -9.76 7.82
N GLN A 254 9.29 -10.72 8.65
CA GLN A 254 10.00 -11.99 8.74
C GLN A 254 9.12 -13.12 8.22
N ALA A 255 9.68 -14.07 7.48
CA ALA A 255 8.95 -15.27 7.09
C ALA A 255 8.41 -16.00 8.33
N ALA A 256 7.12 -16.33 8.33
CA ALA A 256 6.53 -17.14 9.37
C ALA A 256 7.17 -18.55 9.31
N ARG A 257 7.52 -19.11 10.46
CA ARG A 257 8.03 -20.50 10.51
C ARG A 257 6.93 -21.43 10.03
N SER A 258 7.19 -22.19 8.96
CA SER A 258 6.29 -23.28 8.55
C SER A 258 6.27 -24.31 9.67
N ASN A 259 5.16 -24.44 10.39
CA ASN A 259 4.92 -25.63 11.20
C ASN A 259 4.68 -26.83 10.24
N LYS A 260 5.75 -27.42 9.72
CA LYS A 260 5.66 -28.76 9.18
C LYS A 260 5.26 -29.67 10.34
N ARG A 261 3.98 -29.93 10.51
CA ARG A 261 3.50 -31.09 11.25
C ARG A 261 4.09 -32.29 10.53
N THR A 262 5.14 -32.85 11.09
CA THR A 262 5.60 -34.19 10.78
C THR A 262 4.45 -35.14 11.15
N SER A 263 3.63 -35.51 10.17
CA SER A 263 2.77 -36.66 10.27
C SER A 263 3.65 -37.91 10.15
N SER A 264 4.37 -38.25 11.21
CA SER A 264 4.87 -39.62 11.41
C SER A 264 3.65 -40.47 11.76
N LYS A 265 2.96 -40.99 10.76
CA LYS A 265 2.13 -42.16 10.96
C LYS A 265 3.07 -43.35 11.07
N ALA A 266 3.21 -43.81 12.30
CA ALA A 266 3.74 -45.12 12.61
C ALA A 266 2.99 -46.17 11.80
N ALA A 267 3.70 -46.86 10.92
CA ALA A 267 3.32 -48.18 10.45
C ALA A 267 3.63 -49.13 11.60
N ALA A 268 2.64 -49.43 12.43
CA ALA A 268 2.73 -50.52 13.38
C ALA A 268 2.25 -51.78 12.66
N SER A 269 3.16 -52.68 12.54
CA SER A 269 3.06 -54.13 12.39
C SER A 269 1.75 -54.77 12.78
N SER A 270 1.26 -55.63 11.96
CA SER A 270 0.56 -56.84 12.40
C SER A 270 1.13 -58.03 11.63
N ALA A 271 1.69 -58.91 12.46
CA ALA A 271 2.03 -60.26 12.11
C ALA A 271 0.76 -61.07 11.80
#